data_f9fd29b072cbd6f58535fc186c5a7f60
#
_entry.id   f9fd29b072cbd6f58535fc186c5a7f60
#
_cell.length_a   1.000
_cell.length_b   1.000
_cell.length_c   1.000
_cell.angle_alpha   90.00
_cell.angle_beta   90.00
_cell.angle_gamma   90.00
#
_symmetry.space_group_name_H-M   'P 1'
#
loop_
_entity.id
_entity.type
_entity.pdbx_description
1 polymer ?
#
loop_
_entity_poly.entity_id
_entity_poly.type
_entity_poly.pdbx_seq_one_letter_code
_entity_poly.pdbx_strand_id
1 'polypeptide(L)'
;MAISRAAHRLSVEGRPVFHMEFGQPSTGAPPRAIAAAHARLDSEAGGYWESPALRERIAALYRDRHGLAIDADRILLTCGASPALALAIAGLFCPGDRIAFVRPGYVAYRNAVAALGRVPVEIGADATTRYQIDARHIEALDEAPAGLIVASPANPTGSMIDAAGLAALAATAARRGVRIIADEIYHGLDYGAPAHSMLEFDPDAIVINSFSKYWSMPGWRLGWIVAPPGTADHLRAYVGSLYLTPPTLSQHAALVAMDETDVLEGYRETYRRNRAHLLDTLPQLGLGRIAPPDGAFYIWADVGDYTRDSMAFCQKLLAETGVAIAPGIDFDPVEGHHFVRFSFAVSEDRAQAAMVRFGDWLGRQARPYAKNTRRSTPS
;
A
#
# COMPACT_ATOMS: atom_id res chain seq x y z
N MET A 1 -3.74 13.08 5.61
CA MET A 1 -4.54 13.98 4.70
C MET A 1 -4.39 15.47 4.99
N ALA A 2 -4.15 15.91 6.24
CA ALA A 2 -3.95 17.33 6.57
C ALA A 2 -2.69 17.92 5.92
N ILE A 3 -1.57 17.20 5.96
CA ILE A 3 -0.31 17.61 5.34
C ILE A 3 -0.45 17.78 3.83
N SER A 4 -1.08 16.82 3.12
CA SER A 4 -1.27 16.92 1.66
C SER A 4 -2.07 18.16 1.26
N ARG A 5 -3.12 18.52 2.03
CA ARG A 5 -3.89 19.75 1.78
C ARG A 5 -3.06 21.01 2.02
N ALA A 6 -2.22 21.01 3.06
CA ALA A 6 -1.32 22.14 3.35
C ALA A 6 -0.23 22.26 2.26
N ALA A 7 0.37 21.16 1.84
CA ALA A 7 1.35 21.10 0.77
C ALA A 7 0.76 21.60 -0.57
N HIS A 8 -0.46 21.17 -0.89
CA HIS A 8 -1.15 21.66 -2.10
C HIS A 8 -1.38 23.19 -2.06
N ARG A 9 -1.83 23.75 -0.93
CA ARG A 9 -1.99 25.22 -0.80
C ARG A 9 -0.68 25.95 -1.05
N LEU A 10 0.43 25.49 -0.44
CA LEU A 10 1.75 26.08 -0.67
C LEU A 10 2.16 26.00 -2.14
N SER A 11 1.88 24.90 -2.83
CA SER A 11 2.15 24.75 -4.27
C SER A 11 1.34 25.73 -5.12
N VAL A 12 0.06 25.94 -4.79
CA VAL A 12 -0.81 26.94 -5.47
C VAL A 12 -0.31 28.36 -5.23
N GLU A 13 0.26 28.64 -4.05
CA GLU A 13 0.89 29.93 -3.72
C GLU A 13 2.26 30.12 -4.41
N GLY A 14 2.70 29.18 -5.24
CA GLY A 14 3.99 29.25 -5.97
C GLY A 14 5.22 28.90 -5.12
N ARG A 15 5.03 28.39 -3.90
CA ARG A 15 6.14 27.92 -3.06
C ARG A 15 6.61 26.53 -3.53
N PRO A 16 7.93 26.28 -3.61
CA PRO A 16 8.43 24.93 -3.96
C PRO A 16 8.09 23.93 -2.86
N VAL A 17 7.42 22.83 -3.24
CA VAL A 17 7.06 21.73 -2.35
C VAL A 17 7.66 20.42 -2.88
N PHE A 18 8.28 19.65 -1.98
CA PHE A 18 8.81 18.32 -2.22
C PHE A 18 7.83 17.29 -1.63
N HIS A 19 6.98 16.74 -2.49
CA HIS A 19 5.93 15.82 -2.09
C HIS A 19 6.49 14.42 -1.85
N MET A 20 6.67 14.04 -0.58
CA MET A 20 7.01 12.70 -0.12
C MET A 20 5.93 12.12 0.84
N GLU A 21 4.77 12.77 0.92
CA GLU A 21 3.63 12.35 1.74
C GLU A 21 2.62 11.49 0.98
N PHE A 22 2.62 11.56 -0.37
CA PHE A 22 1.65 10.84 -1.18
C PHE A 22 1.93 9.34 -1.27
N GLY A 23 0.89 8.55 -1.17
CA GLY A 23 0.93 7.12 -1.43
C GLY A 23 0.66 6.77 -2.89
N GLN A 24 1.26 7.49 -3.83
CA GLN A 24 1.07 7.25 -5.27
C GLN A 24 2.36 7.49 -6.04
N PRO A 25 2.56 6.79 -7.18
CA PRO A 25 3.65 7.08 -8.11
C PRO A 25 3.60 8.53 -8.59
N SER A 26 4.75 9.15 -8.77
CA SER A 26 4.89 10.45 -9.46
C SER A 26 5.00 10.30 -10.99
N THR A 27 5.17 9.07 -11.46
CA THR A 27 5.16 8.71 -12.88
C THR A 27 3.73 8.60 -13.43
N GLY A 28 3.56 8.74 -14.74
CA GLY A 28 2.29 8.51 -15.43
C GLY A 28 2.14 7.06 -15.91
N ALA A 29 0.96 6.75 -16.44
CA ALA A 29 0.76 5.49 -17.15
C ALA A 29 1.76 5.34 -18.30
N PRO A 30 2.13 4.11 -18.69
CA PRO A 30 3.03 3.87 -19.82
C PRO A 30 2.51 4.54 -21.10
N PRO A 31 3.39 5.11 -21.95
CA PRO A 31 2.97 5.88 -23.13
C PRO A 31 2.07 5.11 -24.09
N ARG A 32 2.34 3.81 -24.33
CA ARG A 32 1.51 2.98 -25.21
C ARG A 32 0.12 2.71 -24.61
N ALA A 33 0.01 2.61 -23.29
CA ALA A 33 -1.28 2.50 -22.61
C ALA A 33 -2.14 3.78 -22.81
N ILE A 34 -1.51 4.96 -22.72
CA ILE A 34 -2.16 6.24 -23.00
C ILE A 34 -2.62 6.28 -24.47
N ALA A 35 -1.74 5.89 -25.42
CA ALA A 35 -2.08 5.86 -26.84
C ALA A 35 -3.25 4.90 -27.15
N ALA A 36 -3.31 3.74 -26.47
CA ALA A 36 -4.42 2.81 -26.61
C ALA A 36 -5.76 3.41 -26.16
N ALA A 37 -5.77 4.19 -25.07
CA ALA A 37 -6.96 4.89 -24.61
C ALA A 37 -7.42 5.96 -25.64
N HIS A 38 -6.48 6.74 -26.19
CA HIS A 38 -6.78 7.71 -27.25
C HIS A 38 -7.37 7.05 -28.50
N ALA A 39 -6.75 5.98 -29.01
CA ALA A 39 -7.26 5.25 -30.15
C ALA A 39 -8.68 4.72 -29.92
N ARG A 40 -9.00 4.36 -28.69
CA ARG A 40 -10.35 3.88 -28.36
C ARG A 40 -11.37 5.00 -28.29
N LEU A 41 -11.00 6.19 -27.81
CA LEU A 41 -11.87 7.37 -27.85
C LEU A 41 -12.25 7.77 -29.29
N ASP A 42 -11.32 7.61 -30.22
CA ASP A 42 -11.53 7.96 -31.64
C ASP A 42 -12.38 6.93 -32.38
N SER A 43 -12.48 5.68 -31.92
CA SER A 43 -13.07 4.58 -32.67
C SER A 43 -14.51 4.24 -32.30
N GLU A 44 -14.89 4.35 -31.02
CA GLU A 44 -16.22 3.94 -30.54
C GLU A 44 -16.65 4.66 -29.26
N ALA A 45 -17.95 4.85 -29.09
CA ALA A 45 -18.54 5.22 -27.83
C ALA A 45 -18.35 4.07 -26.82
N GLY A 46 -17.77 4.37 -25.63
CA GLY A 46 -17.63 3.41 -24.54
C GLY A 46 -19.01 3.01 -24.00
N GLY A 47 -19.29 1.71 -23.96
CA GLY A 47 -20.46 1.15 -23.27
C GLY A 47 -20.10 0.49 -21.95
N TYR A 48 -21.09 0.00 -21.22
CA TYR A 48 -20.86 -0.88 -20.07
C TYR A 48 -20.27 -2.21 -20.56
N TRP A 49 -19.03 -2.47 -20.19
CA TRP A 49 -18.29 -3.63 -20.65
C TRP A 49 -17.22 -4.04 -19.65
N GLU A 50 -17.09 -5.32 -19.38
CA GLU A 50 -15.98 -5.93 -18.66
C GLU A 50 -15.14 -6.73 -19.63
N SER A 51 -13.85 -6.46 -19.71
CA SER A 51 -12.91 -7.07 -20.65
C SER A 51 -12.58 -8.51 -20.31
N PRO A 52 -13.03 -9.52 -21.08
CA PRO A 52 -12.58 -10.90 -20.88
C PRO A 52 -11.06 -11.04 -21.10
N ALA A 53 -10.52 -10.36 -22.12
CA ALA A 53 -9.09 -10.39 -22.43
C ALA A 53 -8.24 -9.85 -21.26
N LEU A 54 -8.71 -8.81 -20.54
CA LEU A 54 -7.99 -8.30 -19.38
C LEU A 54 -8.05 -9.27 -18.21
N ARG A 55 -9.18 -9.95 -17.96
CA ARG A 55 -9.30 -10.99 -16.95
C ARG A 55 -8.34 -12.16 -17.23
N GLU A 56 -8.30 -12.63 -18.47
CA GLU A 56 -7.37 -13.67 -18.92
C GLU A 56 -5.90 -13.23 -18.76
N ARG A 57 -5.58 -11.98 -19.09
CA ARG A 57 -4.23 -11.43 -18.94
C ARG A 57 -3.83 -11.31 -17.46
N ILE A 58 -4.77 -10.98 -16.57
CA ILE A 58 -4.55 -10.99 -15.12
C ILE A 58 -4.35 -12.43 -14.62
N ALA A 59 -5.14 -13.41 -15.08
CA ALA A 59 -4.93 -14.82 -14.76
C ALA A 59 -3.54 -15.30 -15.20
N ALA A 60 -3.08 -14.89 -16.39
CA ALA A 60 -1.74 -15.14 -16.88
C ALA A 60 -0.66 -14.51 -15.98
N LEU A 61 -0.89 -13.32 -15.44
CA LEU A 61 0.03 -12.67 -14.49
C LEU A 61 0.29 -13.54 -13.25
N TYR A 62 -0.77 -14.15 -12.66
CA TYR A 62 -0.61 -15.05 -11.51
C TYR A 62 0.16 -16.32 -11.89
N ARG A 63 -0.10 -16.87 -13.07
CA ARG A 63 0.66 -18.03 -13.57
C ARG A 63 2.14 -17.68 -13.76
N ASP A 64 2.43 -16.54 -14.39
CA ASP A 64 3.78 -16.14 -14.77
C ASP A 64 4.62 -15.72 -13.54
N ARG A 65 4.00 -15.07 -12.55
CA ARG A 65 4.70 -14.59 -11.34
C ARG A 65 4.72 -15.58 -10.19
N HIS A 66 3.65 -16.34 -10.02
CA HIS A 66 3.44 -17.19 -8.82
C HIS A 66 3.25 -18.67 -9.15
N GLY A 67 3.23 -19.07 -10.42
CA GLY A 67 2.96 -20.45 -10.83
C GLY A 67 1.52 -20.91 -10.60
N LEU A 68 0.59 -19.98 -10.39
CA LEU A 68 -0.80 -20.27 -10.01
C LEU A 68 -1.72 -20.28 -11.24
N ALA A 69 -2.44 -21.38 -11.44
CA ALA A 69 -3.50 -21.49 -12.43
C ALA A 69 -4.81 -20.96 -11.84
N ILE A 70 -5.12 -19.70 -12.09
CA ILE A 70 -6.35 -19.05 -11.64
C ILE A 70 -7.34 -19.01 -12.81
N ASP A 71 -8.57 -19.46 -12.55
CA ASP A 71 -9.66 -19.30 -13.51
C ASP A 71 -9.99 -17.80 -13.68
N ALA A 72 -10.00 -17.32 -14.92
CA ALA A 72 -10.33 -15.93 -15.24
C ALA A 72 -11.75 -15.54 -14.78
N ASP A 73 -12.66 -16.51 -14.61
CA ASP A 73 -13.99 -16.27 -14.07
C ASP A 73 -14.00 -15.96 -12.56
N ARG A 74 -12.93 -16.26 -11.84
CA ARG A 74 -12.74 -15.80 -10.46
C ARG A 74 -12.28 -14.34 -10.37
N ILE A 75 -11.86 -13.73 -11.49
CA ILE A 75 -11.37 -12.37 -11.54
C ILE A 75 -12.51 -11.40 -11.82
N LEU A 76 -12.74 -10.45 -10.93
CA LEU A 76 -13.71 -9.37 -11.07
C LEU A 76 -12.97 -8.04 -11.18
N LEU A 77 -13.21 -7.31 -12.25
CA LEU A 77 -12.64 -5.97 -12.41
C LEU A 77 -13.38 -4.97 -11.53
N THR A 78 -12.63 -4.04 -10.92
CA THR A 78 -13.17 -3.07 -9.98
C THR A 78 -12.66 -1.65 -10.28
N CYS A 79 -13.34 -0.63 -9.77
CA CYS A 79 -12.91 0.77 -9.90
C CYS A 79 -11.68 1.11 -9.02
N GLY A 80 -10.71 0.19 -8.92
CA GLY A 80 -9.51 0.25 -8.09
C GLY A 80 -9.64 -0.59 -6.82
N ALA A 81 -8.53 -0.67 -6.04
CA ALA A 81 -8.46 -1.51 -4.84
C ALA A 81 -9.44 -1.09 -3.72
N SER A 82 -9.75 0.21 -3.55
CA SER A 82 -10.68 0.64 -2.48
C SER A 82 -12.10 0.14 -2.72
N PRO A 83 -12.71 0.26 -3.93
CA PRO A 83 -13.97 -0.42 -4.24
C PRO A 83 -13.87 -1.95 -4.17
N ALA A 84 -12.72 -2.55 -4.53
CA ALA A 84 -12.50 -3.99 -4.38
C ALA A 84 -12.59 -4.42 -2.91
N LEU A 85 -11.94 -3.68 -2.00
CA LEU A 85 -12.02 -3.92 -0.56
C LEU A 85 -13.46 -3.78 -0.04
N ALA A 86 -14.14 -2.71 -0.45
CA ALA A 86 -15.53 -2.48 -0.05
C ALA A 86 -16.46 -3.60 -0.54
N LEU A 87 -16.28 -4.05 -1.78
CA LEU A 87 -17.02 -5.17 -2.37
C LEU A 87 -16.76 -6.48 -1.61
N ALA A 88 -15.50 -6.80 -1.31
CA ALA A 88 -15.13 -7.98 -0.54
C ALA A 88 -15.78 -7.97 0.86
N ILE A 89 -15.69 -6.83 1.57
CA ILE A 89 -16.28 -6.69 2.91
C ILE A 89 -17.82 -6.77 2.84
N ALA A 90 -18.44 -6.06 1.90
CA ALA A 90 -19.90 -6.04 1.79
C ALA A 90 -20.49 -7.38 1.36
N GLY A 91 -19.82 -8.05 0.42
CA GLY A 91 -20.36 -9.28 -0.20
C GLY A 91 -20.03 -10.57 0.55
N LEU A 92 -18.97 -10.60 1.36
CA LEU A 92 -18.46 -11.85 1.94
C LEU A 92 -18.49 -11.89 3.48
N PHE A 93 -18.87 -10.79 4.13
CA PHE A 93 -18.99 -10.70 5.59
C PHE A 93 -20.36 -10.15 6.00
N CYS A 94 -20.91 -10.61 7.10
CA CYS A 94 -22.18 -10.15 7.65
C CYS A 94 -22.01 -8.82 8.43
N PRO A 95 -23.05 -7.98 8.54
CA PRO A 95 -23.05 -6.86 9.48
C PRO A 95 -22.75 -7.36 10.91
N GLY A 96 -21.85 -6.63 11.61
CA GLY A 96 -21.39 -7.02 12.93
C GLY A 96 -20.20 -7.96 12.97
N ASP A 97 -19.81 -8.59 11.84
CA ASP A 97 -18.60 -9.41 11.78
C ASP A 97 -17.37 -8.60 12.15
N ARG A 98 -16.48 -9.22 12.94
CA ARG A 98 -15.20 -8.65 13.33
C ARG A 98 -14.19 -8.87 12.22
N ILE A 99 -13.52 -7.81 11.77
CA ILE A 99 -12.46 -7.88 10.75
C ILE A 99 -11.18 -7.29 11.34
N ALA A 100 -10.14 -8.14 11.44
CA ALA A 100 -8.85 -7.76 11.98
C ALA A 100 -7.92 -7.21 10.89
N PHE A 101 -7.01 -6.33 11.30
CA PHE A 101 -5.90 -5.82 10.51
C PHE A 101 -4.81 -5.28 11.42
N VAL A 102 -3.58 -5.19 10.88
CA VAL A 102 -2.43 -4.70 11.64
C VAL A 102 -2.39 -3.17 11.70
N ARG A 103 -1.88 -2.63 12.80
CA ARG A 103 -1.38 -1.25 12.91
C ARG A 103 0.12 -1.27 13.28
N PRO A 104 0.99 -0.41 12.70
CA PRO A 104 0.65 0.62 11.71
C PRO A 104 0.14 0.00 10.42
N GLY A 105 -0.91 0.58 9.83
CA GLY A 105 -1.58 0.06 8.65
C GLY A 105 -2.29 1.14 7.83
N TYR A 106 -2.77 0.76 6.66
CA TYR A 106 -3.48 1.68 5.79
C TYR A 106 -4.83 2.08 6.41
N VAL A 107 -5.01 3.38 6.68
CA VAL A 107 -6.18 3.93 7.38
C VAL A 107 -7.54 3.55 6.77
N ALA A 108 -7.56 3.27 5.45
CA ALA A 108 -8.81 2.89 4.79
C ALA A 108 -9.36 1.54 5.27
N TYR A 109 -8.56 0.64 5.82
CA TYR A 109 -9.07 -0.63 6.36
C TYR A 109 -10.04 -0.38 7.52
N ARG A 110 -9.61 0.38 8.53
CA ARG A 110 -10.46 0.77 9.68
C ARG A 110 -11.75 1.46 9.20
N ASN A 111 -11.60 2.45 8.33
CA ASN A 111 -12.71 3.26 7.88
C ASN A 111 -13.69 2.45 7.02
N ALA A 112 -13.21 1.59 6.11
CA ALA A 112 -14.06 0.76 5.26
C ALA A 112 -14.82 -0.30 6.09
N VAL A 113 -14.13 -0.98 7.01
CA VAL A 113 -14.73 -1.98 7.91
C VAL A 113 -15.84 -1.33 8.71
N ALA A 114 -15.59 -0.19 9.36
CA ALA A 114 -16.58 0.54 10.17
C ALA A 114 -17.74 1.09 9.32
N ALA A 115 -17.44 1.74 8.18
CA ALA A 115 -18.45 2.35 7.30
C ALA A 115 -19.42 1.31 6.71
N LEU A 116 -18.97 0.06 6.57
CA LEU A 116 -19.80 -1.05 6.08
C LEU A 116 -20.48 -1.84 7.20
N GLY A 117 -20.47 -1.33 8.43
CA GLY A 117 -21.17 -1.95 9.56
C GLY A 117 -20.50 -3.22 10.11
N ARG A 118 -19.20 -3.41 9.85
CA ARG A 118 -18.38 -4.45 10.47
C ARG A 118 -17.58 -3.85 11.62
N VAL A 119 -17.05 -4.69 12.51
CA VAL A 119 -16.32 -4.25 13.70
C VAL A 119 -14.80 -4.32 13.42
N PRO A 120 -14.09 -3.19 13.39
CA PRO A 120 -12.65 -3.19 13.20
C PRO A 120 -11.92 -3.74 14.45
N VAL A 121 -10.98 -4.68 14.24
CA VAL A 121 -10.10 -5.23 15.28
C VAL A 121 -8.67 -4.87 14.91
N GLU A 122 -8.09 -3.92 15.65
CA GLU A 122 -6.75 -3.43 15.38
C GLU A 122 -5.71 -4.21 16.20
N ILE A 123 -4.75 -4.82 15.51
CA ILE A 123 -3.66 -5.60 16.11
C ILE A 123 -2.39 -4.78 16.02
N GLY A 124 -1.76 -4.46 17.16
CA GLY A 124 -0.48 -3.76 17.17
C GLY A 124 0.65 -4.68 16.74
N ALA A 125 1.47 -4.22 15.79
CA ALA A 125 2.73 -4.87 15.40
C ALA A 125 3.87 -3.88 15.52
N ASP A 126 5.05 -4.38 15.85
CA ASP A 126 6.24 -3.59 16.10
C ASP A 126 7.48 -4.13 15.35
N ALA A 127 8.65 -3.64 15.69
CA ALA A 127 9.90 -4.06 15.08
C ALA A 127 10.22 -5.54 15.26
N THR A 128 9.70 -6.21 16.31
CA THR A 128 9.95 -7.63 16.59
C THR A 128 9.29 -8.55 15.56
N THR A 129 8.21 -8.07 14.92
CA THR A 129 7.51 -8.75 13.83
C THR A 129 7.67 -8.01 12.49
N ARG A 130 8.68 -7.12 12.39
CA ARG A 130 8.91 -6.29 11.19
C ARG A 130 7.69 -5.42 10.84
N TYR A 131 6.88 -5.04 11.84
CA TYR A 131 5.60 -4.33 11.69
C TYR A 131 4.57 -5.06 10.81
N GLN A 132 4.65 -6.40 10.78
CA GLN A 132 3.71 -7.26 10.06
C GLN A 132 2.92 -8.12 11.05
N ILE A 133 1.76 -8.58 10.58
CA ILE A 133 0.99 -9.60 11.31
C ILE A 133 1.67 -10.95 11.14
N ASP A 134 1.63 -11.76 12.19
CA ASP A 134 2.04 -13.16 12.16
C ASP A 134 0.99 -14.08 12.82
N ALA A 135 1.21 -15.38 12.74
CA ALA A 135 0.29 -16.38 13.29
C ALA A 135 0.02 -16.19 14.79
N ARG A 136 1.03 -15.78 15.58
CA ARG A 136 0.92 -15.59 17.03
C ARG A 136 -0.09 -14.50 17.39
N HIS A 137 -0.19 -13.45 16.58
CA HIS A 137 -1.17 -12.40 16.78
C HIS A 137 -2.59 -12.91 16.68
N ILE A 138 -2.87 -13.83 15.74
CA ILE A 138 -4.20 -14.43 15.57
C ILE A 138 -4.48 -15.44 16.68
N GLU A 139 -3.47 -16.21 17.09
CA GLU A 139 -3.60 -17.19 18.18
C GLU A 139 -3.87 -16.51 19.52
N ALA A 140 -3.31 -15.32 19.76
CA ALA A 140 -3.47 -14.56 21.00
C ALA A 140 -4.85 -13.87 21.14
N LEU A 141 -5.68 -13.85 20.10
CA LEU A 141 -7.02 -13.28 20.21
C LEU A 141 -7.96 -14.27 20.93
N ASP A 142 -8.62 -13.82 21.98
CA ASP A 142 -9.61 -14.63 22.72
C ASP A 142 -10.74 -15.09 21.78
N GLU A 143 -11.22 -14.21 20.93
CA GLU A 143 -12.25 -14.47 19.94
C GLU A 143 -11.68 -14.29 18.53
N ALA A 144 -11.83 -15.34 17.71
CA ALA A 144 -11.40 -15.30 16.31
C ALA A 144 -12.23 -14.27 15.53
N PRO A 145 -11.59 -13.37 14.75
CA PRO A 145 -12.33 -12.49 13.85
C PRO A 145 -12.89 -13.32 12.67
N ALA A 146 -13.98 -12.83 12.07
CA ALA A 146 -14.52 -13.43 10.84
C ALA A 146 -13.56 -13.24 9.64
N GLY A 147 -12.83 -12.11 9.65
CA GLY A 147 -11.89 -11.79 8.57
C GLY A 147 -10.59 -11.16 9.08
N LEU A 148 -9.55 -11.29 8.26
CA LEU A 148 -8.23 -10.71 8.47
C LEU A 148 -7.76 -10.03 7.19
N ILE A 149 -7.47 -8.73 7.25
CA ILE A 149 -6.83 -8.00 6.15
C ILE A 149 -5.31 -8.07 6.32
N VAL A 150 -4.62 -8.60 5.31
CA VAL A 150 -3.16 -8.74 5.25
C VAL A 150 -2.64 -7.95 4.08
N ALA A 151 -1.68 -7.05 4.29
CA ALA A 151 -0.99 -6.32 3.24
C ALA A 151 0.50 -6.66 3.22
N SER A 152 1.00 -7.20 2.12
CA SER A 152 2.41 -7.54 1.91
C SER A 152 2.77 -7.37 0.44
N PRO A 153 3.58 -6.34 0.10
CA PRO A 153 4.18 -5.29 0.93
C PRO A 153 3.17 -4.33 1.58
N ALA A 154 3.48 -3.81 2.77
CA ALA A 154 2.58 -3.00 3.56
C ALA A 154 2.76 -1.49 3.38
N ASN A 155 1.67 -0.75 3.53
CA ASN A 155 1.66 0.69 3.76
C ASN A 155 1.29 0.92 5.24
N PRO A 156 2.10 1.59 6.09
CA PRO A 156 3.16 2.55 5.73
C PRO A 156 4.58 1.99 5.74
N THR A 157 4.82 0.74 6.09
CA THR A 157 6.12 0.22 6.51
C THR A 157 7.02 -0.22 5.36
N GLY A 158 6.43 -0.60 4.22
CA GLY A 158 7.16 -1.25 3.12
C GLY A 158 7.59 -2.68 3.42
N SER A 159 7.37 -3.18 4.63
CA SER A 159 7.77 -4.53 5.04
C SER A 159 6.95 -5.61 4.33
N MET A 160 7.54 -6.78 4.17
CA MET A 160 6.92 -7.96 3.56
C MET A 160 6.92 -9.14 4.53
N ILE A 161 5.92 -10.00 4.38
CA ILE A 161 5.86 -11.32 5.00
C ILE A 161 6.48 -12.31 4.01
N ASP A 162 7.40 -13.13 4.47
CA ASP A 162 7.98 -14.19 3.64
C ASP A 162 7.04 -15.40 3.45
N ALA A 163 7.45 -16.33 2.57
CA ALA A 163 6.66 -17.52 2.26
C ALA A 163 6.30 -18.34 3.50
N ALA A 164 7.24 -18.51 4.42
CA ALA A 164 7.03 -19.28 5.65
C ALA A 164 6.02 -18.59 6.58
N GLY A 165 6.11 -17.26 6.71
CA GLY A 165 5.19 -16.45 7.48
C GLY A 165 3.77 -16.47 6.90
N LEU A 166 3.62 -16.34 5.57
CA LEU A 166 2.32 -16.43 4.90
C LEU A 166 1.70 -17.83 5.05
N ALA A 167 2.50 -18.89 4.91
CA ALA A 167 2.03 -20.26 5.11
C ALA A 167 1.55 -20.49 6.55
N ALA A 168 2.31 -20.03 7.55
CA ALA A 168 1.93 -20.14 8.96
C ALA A 168 0.65 -19.35 9.27
N LEU A 169 0.52 -18.15 8.69
CA LEU A 169 -0.65 -17.29 8.86
C LEU A 169 -1.90 -17.93 8.23
N ALA A 170 -1.79 -18.43 7.00
CA ALA A 170 -2.86 -19.13 6.29
C ALA A 170 -3.33 -20.38 7.08
N ALA A 171 -2.40 -21.22 7.54
CA ALA A 171 -2.71 -22.38 8.35
C ALA A 171 -3.42 -22.03 9.66
N THR A 172 -3.00 -20.96 10.33
CA THR A 172 -3.63 -20.50 11.58
C THR A 172 -5.01 -19.91 11.32
N ALA A 173 -5.17 -19.10 10.27
CA ALA A 173 -6.45 -18.55 9.85
C ALA A 173 -7.46 -19.67 9.55
N ALA A 174 -7.05 -20.69 8.79
CA ALA A 174 -7.88 -21.85 8.46
C ALA A 174 -8.34 -22.62 9.72
N ARG A 175 -7.42 -22.91 10.66
CA ARG A 175 -7.76 -23.57 11.93
C ARG A 175 -8.77 -22.79 12.78
N ARG A 176 -8.72 -21.47 12.72
CA ARG A 176 -9.58 -20.56 13.50
C ARG A 176 -10.84 -20.10 12.74
N GLY A 177 -11.04 -20.55 11.51
CA GLY A 177 -12.19 -20.15 10.68
C GLY A 177 -12.14 -18.67 10.25
N VAL A 178 -10.95 -18.10 10.16
CA VAL A 178 -10.72 -16.69 9.76
C VAL A 178 -10.53 -16.62 8.25
N ARG A 179 -11.31 -15.81 7.55
CA ARG A 179 -11.15 -15.59 6.11
C ARG A 179 -10.14 -14.49 5.84
N ILE A 180 -9.18 -14.75 4.95
CA ILE A 180 -8.12 -13.77 4.62
C ILE A 180 -8.55 -12.88 3.44
N ILE A 181 -8.38 -11.57 3.59
CA ILE A 181 -8.36 -10.57 2.52
C ILE A 181 -6.91 -10.14 2.35
N ALA A 182 -6.27 -10.54 1.25
CA ALA A 182 -4.89 -10.17 0.93
C ALA A 182 -4.89 -8.93 0.02
N ASP A 183 -4.36 -7.82 0.53
CA ASP A 183 -4.14 -6.60 -0.27
C ASP A 183 -2.73 -6.67 -0.87
N GLU A 184 -2.69 -7.07 -2.14
CA GLU A 184 -1.47 -7.28 -2.93
C GLU A 184 -1.15 -6.09 -3.86
N ILE A 185 -1.69 -4.91 -3.55
CA ILE A 185 -1.61 -3.72 -4.42
C ILE A 185 -0.18 -3.31 -4.77
N TYR A 186 0.82 -3.69 -3.95
CA TYR A 186 2.23 -3.36 -4.17
C TYR A 186 3.05 -4.47 -4.81
N HIS A 187 2.46 -5.59 -5.21
CA HIS A 187 3.17 -6.66 -5.92
C HIS A 187 3.82 -6.14 -7.20
N GLY A 188 5.07 -6.51 -7.44
CA GLY A 188 5.94 -5.97 -8.48
C GLY A 188 6.77 -4.76 -8.03
N LEU A 189 6.49 -4.17 -6.87
CA LEU A 189 7.32 -3.14 -6.23
C LEU A 189 8.06 -3.74 -5.02
N ASP A 190 8.86 -4.75 -5.27
CA ASP A 190 9.73 -5.46 -4.34
C ASP A 190 11.19 -5.23 -4.72
N TYR A 191 12.11 -5.14 -3.73
CA TYR A 191 13.50 -4.71 -3.91
C TYR A 191 14.53 -5.75 -3.43
N GLY A 192 14.15 -6.98 -3.35
CA GLY A 192 14.98 -8.11 -2.91
C GLY A 192 14.33 -9.42 -3.29
N ALA A 193 13.84 -10.17 -2.30
CA ALA A 193 13.00 -11.33 -2.57
C ALA A 193 11.66 -10.90 -3.19
N PRO A 194 11.09 -11.68 -4.11
CA PRO A 194 9.78 -11.38 -4.70
C PRO A 194 8.68 -11.49 -3.65
N ALA A 195 7.61 -10.70 -3.83
CA ALA A 195 6.40 -10.83 -3.04
C ALA A 195 5.67 -12.14 -3.40
N HIS A 196 5.16 -12.84 -2.39
CA HIS A 196 4.34 -14.04 -2.55
C HIS A 196 2.85 -13.70 -2.50
N SER A 197 2.06 -14.31 -3.36
CA SER A 197 0.59 -14.20 -3.28
C SER A 197 0.07 -15.09 -2.14
N MET A 198 -0.92 -14.61 -1.41
CA MET A 198 -1.62 -15.42 -0.40
C MET A 198 -2.26 -16.67 -1.02
N LEU A 199 -2.62 -16.61 -2.31
CA LEU A 199 -3.18 -17.75 -3.05
C LEU A 199 -2.20 -18.93 -3.20
N GLU A 200 -0.91 -18.75 -2.98
CA GLU A 200 0.08 -19.85 -2.92
C GLU A 200 -0.14 -20.73 -1.67
N PHE A 201 -0.76 -20.18 -0.62
CA PHE A 201 -0.91 -20.82 0.70
C PHE A 201 -2.38 -21.02 1.12
N ASP A 202 -3.28 -20.19 0.60
CA ASP A 202 -4.72 -20.25 0.84
C ASP A 202 -5.49 -19.99 -0.47
N PRO A 203 -5.92 -21.03 -1.19
CA PRO A 203 -6.66 -20.88 -2.44
C PRO A 203 -8.04 -20.23 -2.27
N ASP A 204 -8.56 -20.16 -1.04
CA ASP A 204 -9.83 -19.53 -0.68
C ASP A 204 -9.66 -18.08 -0.20
N ALA A 205 -8.42 -17.54 -0.19
CA ALA A 205 -8.18 -16.15 0.12
C ALA A 205 -8.85 -15.22 -0.90
N ILE A 206 -9.29 -14.07 -0.41
CA ILE A 206 -9.78 -12.97 -1.23
C ILE A 206 -8.56 -12.10 -1.56
N VAL A 207 -8.12 -12.07 -2.81
CA VAL A 207 -7.00 -11.22 -3.19
C VAL A 207 -7.50 -9.93 -3.85
N ILE A 208 -6.93 -8.80 -3.43
CA ILE A 208 -7.21 -7.48 -3.97
C ILE A 208 -5.92 -6.93 -4.59
N ASN A 209 -6.03 -6.40 -5.80
CA ASN A 209 -4.91 -5.73 -6.44
C ASN A 209 -5.41 -4.57 -7.34
N SER A 210 -4.49 -3.79 -7.92
CA SER A 210 -4.85 -2.60 -8.69
C SER A 210 -3.74 -2.18 -9.65
N PHE A 211 -4.14 -1.49 -10.72
CA PHE A 211 -3.22 -0.81 -11.63
C PHE A 211 -2.62 0.48 -11.06
N SER A 212 -3.01 0.89 -9.85
CA SER A 212 -2.63 2.17 -9.26
C SER A 212 -1.17 2.30 -8.87
N LYS A 213 -0.42 1.20 -8.63
CA LYS A 213 0.93 1.26 -8.05
C LYS A 213 1.99 0.80 -9.04
N TYR A 214 2.20 -0.49 -9.24
CA TYR A 214 3.21 -0.99 -10.18
C TYR A 214 3.01 -0.44 -11.59
N TRP A 215 1.77 -0.42 -12.10
CA TRP A 215 1.46 0.08 -13.44
C TRP A 215 1.35 1.60 -13.55
N SER A 216 1.55 2.34 -12.45
CA SER A 216 1.52 3.81 -12.41
C SER A 216 0.24 4.45 -12.97
N MET A 217 -0.92 3.82 -12.71
CA MET A 217 -2.24 4.23 -13.21
C MET A 217 -3.22 4.62 -12.09
N PRO A 218 -2.84 5.43 -11.07
CA PRO A 218 -3.74 5.70 -9.93
C PRO A 218 -5.01 6.44 -10.34
N GLY A 219 -4.95 7.39 -11.26
CA GLY A 219 -6.08 8.17 -11.76
C GLY A 219 -7.02 7.41 -12.69
N TRP A 220 -6.60 6.26 -13.22
CA TRP A 220 -7.40 5.44 -14.14
C TRP A 220 -8.47 4.62 -13.45
N ARG A 221 -8.43 4.52 -12.12
CA ARG A 221 -9.42 3.84 -11.29
C ARG A 221 -9.75 2.41 -11.74
N LEU A 222 -8.73 1.57 -11.85
CA LEU A 222 -8.87 0.17 -12.22
C LEU A 222 -8.11 -0.74 -11.25
N GLY A 223 -8.74 -1.85 -10.89
CA GLY A 223 -8.21 -2.92 -10.04
C GLY A 223 -8.99 -4.19 -10.23
N TRP A 224 -8.75 -5.18 -9.40
CA TRP A 224 -9.46 -6.45 -9.44
C TRP A 224 -9.52 -7.15 -8.09
N ILE A 225 -10.45 -8.09 -7.99
CA ILE A 225 -10.51 -9.11 -6.96
C ILE A 225 -10.26 -10.45 -7.62
N VAL A 226 -9.46 -11.32 -6.99
CA VAL A 226 -9.55 -12.75 -7.20
C VAL A 226 -10.49 -13.29 -6.12
N ALA A 227 -11.68 -13.71 -6.53
CA ALA A 227 -12.72 -14.21 -5.62
C ALA A 227 -12.41 -15.63 -5.17
N PRO A 228 -12.79 -16.02 -3.95
CA PRO A 228 -12.78 -17.42 -3.54
C PRO A 228 -13.58 -18.30 -4.51
N PRO A 229 -13.25 -19.58 -4.68
CA PRO A 229 -14.02 -20.48 -5.51
C PRO A 229 -15.52 -20.46 -5.18
N GLY A 230 -16.35 -20.42 -6.21
CA GLY A 230 -17.82 -20.44 -6.06
C GLY A 230 -18.47 -19.14 -5.59
N THR A 231 -17.70 -18.05 -5.34
CA THR A 231 -18.25 -16.77 -4.86
C THR A 231 -18.29 -15.67 -5.93
N ALA A 232 -17.67 -15.88 -7.08
CA ALA A 232 -17.52 -14.86 -8.13
C ALA A 232 -18.88 -14.33 -8.63
N ASP A 233 -19.86 -15.18 -8.90
CA ASP A 233 -21.17 -14.75 -9.39
C ASP A 233 -21.95 -13.96 -8.36
N HIS A 234 -21.84 -14.32 -7.08
CA HIS A 234 -22.41 -13.56 -5.99
C HIS A 234 -21.82 -12.14 -5.95
N LEU A 235 -20.51 -12.01 -6.03
CA LEU A 235 -19.84 -10.70 -6.06
C LEU A 235 -20.17 -9.90 -7.35
N ARG A 236 -20.32 -10.57 -8.51
CA ARG A 236 -20.74 -9.91 -9.76
C ARG A 236 -22.11 -9.26 -9.65
N ALA A 237 -23.05 -9.88 -8.94
CA ALA A 237 -24.36 -9.30 -8.71
C ALA A 237 -24.27 -7.97 -7.94
N TYR A 238 -23.34 -7.86 -6.98
CA TYR A 238 -23.07 -6.59 -6.29
C TYR A 238 -22.38 -5.58 -7.21
N VAL A 239 -21.40 -6.00 -8.01
CA VAL A 239 -20.73 -5.13 -9.01
C VAL A 239 -21.77 -4.47 -9.91
N GLY A 240 -22.68 -5.27 -10.51
CA GLY A 240 -23.74 -4.78 -11.37
C GLY A 240 -24.69 -3.79 -10.69
N SER A 241 -24.84 -3.88 -9.38
CA SER A 241 -25.74 -2.99 -8.60
C SER A 241 -25.01 -1.76 -8.06
N LEU A 242 -23.71 -1.81 -7.77
CA LEU A 242 -22.97 -0.75 -7.12
C LEU A 242 -22.31 0.23 -8.09
N TYR A 243 -21.74 -0.26 -9.20
CA TYR A 243 -21.01 0.59 -10.15
C TYR A 243 -21.02 0.07 -11.61
N LEU A 244 -21.77 -0.99 -11.90
CA LEU A 244 -21.92 -1.64 -13.22
C LEU A 244 -20.60 -2.25 -13.73
N THR A 245 -19.69 -1.42 -14.23
CA THR A 245 -18.36 -1.83 -14.72
C THR A 245 -17.33 -0.76 -14.42
N PRO A 246 -16.04 -1.11 -14.32
CA PRO A 246 -14.97 -0.10 -14.30
C PRO A 246 -14.91 0.66 -15.63
N PRO A 247 -14.26 1.85 -15.66
CA PRO A 247 -14.16 2.65 -16.88
C PRO A 247 -13.58 1.87 -18.06
N THR A 248 -14.29 1.81 -19.17
CA THR A 248 -13.92 1.02 -20.36
C THR A 248 -12.56 1.43 -20.92
N LEU A 249 -12.28 2.74 -21.00
CA LEU A 249 -10.99 3.24 -21.46
C LEU A 249 -9.82 2.76 -20.60
N SER A 250 -10.03 2.70 -19.28
CA SER A 250 -9.02 2.20 -18.34
C SER A 250 -8.71 0.74 -18.57
N GLN A 251 -9.69 -0.09 -18.94
CA GLN A 251 -9.50 -1.50 -19.21
C GLN A 251 -8.67 -1.71 -20.48
N HIS A 252 -8.92 -0.94 -21.55
CA HIS A 252 -8.12 -0.99 -22.78
C HIS A 252 -6.68 -0.53 -22.53
N ALA A 253 -6.49 0.58 -21.82
CA ALA A 253 -5.17 1.05 -21.44
C ALA A 253 -4.39 0.05 -20.57
N ALA A 254 -5.07 -0.56 -19.60
CA ALA A 254 -4.47 -1.52 -18.69
C ALA A 254 -3.99 -2.80 -19.39
N LEU A 255 -4.76 -3.29 -20.35
CA LEU A 255 -4.36 -4.46 -21.15
C LEU A 255 -3.02 -4.22 -21.84
N VAL A 256 -2.82 -3.03 -22.43
CA VAL A 256 -1.54 -2.63 -23.05
C VAL A 256 -0.46 -2.36 -21.98
N ALA A 257 -0.81 -1.73 -20.85
CA ALA A 257 0.14 -1.44 -19.77
C ALA A 257 0.77 -2.72 -19.19
N MET A 258 0.05 -3.84 -19.20
CA MET A 258 0.58 -5.12 -18.70
C MET A 258 1.73 -5.68 -19.56
N ASP A 259 1.90 -5.19 -20.76
CA ASP A 259 2.97 -5.60 -21.68
C ASP A 259 4.12 -4.57 -21.75
N GLU A 260 4.02 -3.44 -21.04
CA GLU A 260 5.03 -2.37 -21.00
C GLU A 260 6.10 -2.61 -19.90
N THR A 261 6.59 -3.83 -19.78
CA THR A 261 7.49 -4.26 -18.70
C THR A 261 8.73 -3.37 -18.59
N ASP A 262 9.40 -3.03 -19.70
CA ASP A 262 10.62 -2.22 -19.67
C ASP A 262 10.39 -0.82 -19.07
N VAL A 263 9.26 -0.19 -19.40
CA VAL A 263 8.88 1.12 -18.85
C VAL A 263 8.63 1.03 -17.35
N LEU A 264 7.89 0.00 -16.92
CA LEU A 264 7.51 -0.21 -15.53
C LEU A 264 8.72 -0.57 -14.65
N GLU A 265 9.62 -1.42 -15.17
CA GLU A 265 10.89 -1.74 -14.50
C GLU A 265 11.82 -0.52 -14.42
N GLY A 266 11.79 0.38 -15.40
CA GLY A 266 12.47 1.67 -15.32
C GLY A 266 11.95 2.55 -14.18
N TYR A 267 10.64 2.57 -13.92
CA TYR A 267 10.05 3.25 -12.77
C TYR A 267 10.47 2.59 -11.45
N ARG A 268 10.38 1.26 -11.38
CA ARG A 268 10.80 0.50 -10.18
C ARG A 268 12.27 0.71 -9.87
N GLU A 269 13.14 0.76 -10.89
CA GLU A 269 14.57 1.00 -10.72
C GLU A 269 14.85 2.40 -10.15
N THR A 270 14.11 3.42 -10.58
CA THR A 270 14.18 4.76 -9.99
C THR A 270 13.81 4.73 -8.49
N TYR A 271 12.74 4.01 -8.14
CA TYR A 271 12.35 3.85 -6.74
C TYR A 271 13.38 3.06 -5.94
N ARG A 272 14.00 2.04 -6.53
CA ARG A 272 15.08 1.27 -5.90
C ARG A 272 16.27 2.17 -5.55
N ARG A 273 16.69 3.08 -6.46
CA ARG A 273 17.76 4.05 -6.20
C ARG A 273 17.38 5.04 -5.12
N ASN A 274 16.18 5.60 -5.18
CA ASN A 274 15.68 6.49 -4.14
C ASN A 274 15.64 5.81 -2.77
N ARG A 275 15.13 4.56 -2.71
CA ARG A 275 15.14 3.75 -1.49
C ARG A 275 16.55 3.61 -0.92
N ALA A 276 17.52 3.24 -1.75
CA ALA A 276 18.90 3.09 -1.33
C ALA A 276 19.47 4.42 -0.76
N HIS A 277 19.22 5.53 -1.44
CA HIS A 277 19.62 6.87 -0.99
C HIS A 277 19.01 7.24 0.38
N LEU A 278 17.71 7.00 0.59
CA LEU A 278 17.07 7.30 1.87
C LEU A 278 17.60 6.38 2.99
N LEU A 279 17.81 5.08 2.71
CA LEU A 279 18.35 4.12 3.68
C LEU A 279 19.79 4.42 4.09
N ASP A 280 20.57 5.02 3.21
CA ASP A 280 21.91 5.53 3.54
C ASP A 280 21.84 6.83 4.34
N THR A 281 21.00 7.76 3.92
CA THR A 281 20.95 9.12 4.50
C THR A 281 20.28 9.17 5.88
N LEU A 282 19.15 8.50 6.09
CA LEU A 282 18.37 8.62 7.33
C LEU A 282 19.15 8.18 8.58
N PRO A 283 19.92 7.05 8.59
CA PRO A 283 20.75 6.69 9.73
C PRO A 283 21.83 7.71 10.05
N GLN A 284 22.45 8.35 9.02
CA GLN A 284 23.45 9.39 9.21
C GLN A 284 22.85 10.65 9.88
N LEU A 285 21.56 10.90 9.67
CA LEU A 285 20.80 11.94 10.34
C LEU A 285 20.32 11.54 11.76
N GLY A 286 20.65 10.32 12.21
CA GLY A 286 20.24 9.79 13.52
C GLY A 286 18.87 9.13 13.54
N LEU A 287 18.30 8.83 12.37
CA LEU A 287 17.02 8.11 12.23
C LEU A 287 17.26 6.65 11.79
N GLY A 288 17.99 5.89 12.60
CA GLY A 288 18.35 4.49 12.29
C GLY A 288 17.27 3.46 12.63
N ARG A 289 16.21 3.84 13.36
CA ARG A 289 15.09 2.95 13.67
C ARG A 289 14.04 3.03 12.56
N ILE A 290 14.21 2.18 11.56
CA ILE A 290 13.42 2.15 10.32
C ILE A 290 12.82 0.75 10.16
N ALA A 291 11.54 0.66 9.78
CA ALA A 291 10.96 -0.60 9.34
C ALA A 291 11.64 -1.06 8.04
N PRO A 292 11.89 -2.36 7.85
CA PRO A 292 12.55 -2.85 6.63
C PRO A 292 11.66 -2.60 5.41
N PRO A 293 12.05 -1.69 4.47
CA PRO A 293 11.25 -1.39 3.30
C PRO A 293 11.56 -2.38 2.17
N ASP A 294 11.08 -3.61 2.32
CA ASP A 294 11.33 -4.70 1.36
C ASP A 294 10.61 -4.47 0.03
N GLY A 295 9.45 -3.80 0.08
CA GLY A 295 8.63 -3.48 -1.08
C GLY A 295 7.87 -2.17 -0.93
N ALA A 296 6.85 -1.97 -1.77
CA ALA A 296 6.12 -0.71 -1.93
C ALA A 296 7.06 0.47 -2.29
N PHE A 297 6.81 1.66 -1.78
CA PHE A 297 7.70 2.82 -1.98
C PHE A 297 7.68 3.73 -0.74
N TYR A 298 7.74 3.11 0.46
CA TYR A 298 7.67 3.82 1.73
C TYR A 298 8.84 3.49 2.64
N ILE A 299 9.23 4.49 3.45
CA ILE A 299 10.05 4.29 4.64
C ILE A 299 9.25 4.76 5.84
N TRP A 300 9.12 3.89 6.83
CA TRP A 300 8.53 4.15 8.13
C TRP A 300 9.65 4.33 9.14
N ALA A 301 9.84 5.56 9.63
CA ALA A 301 10.96 5.94 10.47
C ALA A 301 10.49 6.48 11.81
N ASP A 302 11.17 6.06 12.88
CA ASP A 302 10.99 6.58 14.23
C ASP A 302 11.73 7.92 14.38
N VAL A 303 10.99 8.96 14.68
CA VAL A 303 11.47 10.32 15.00
C VAL A 303 11.29 10.66 16.48
N GLY A 304 11.10 9.66 17.32
CA GLY A 304 10.78 9.81 18.73
C GLY A 304 11.84 10.53 19.56
N ASP A 305 13.08 10.66 19.08
CA ASP A 305 14.09 11.49 19.75
C ASP A 305 13.78 12.99 19.62
N TYR A 306 13.00 13.37 18.61
CA TYR A 306 12.68 14.75 18.25
C TYR A 306 11.27 15.18 18.67
N THR A 307 10.31 14.28 18.66
CA THR A 307 8.89 14.63 18.88
C THR A 307 8.08 13.52 19.54
N ARG A 308 6.96 13.92 20.16
CA ARG A 308 5.82 13.09 20.57
C ARG A 308 4.53 13.49 19.84
N ASP A 309 4.67 14.34 18.82
CA ASP A 309 3.56 14.77 17.97
C ASP A 309 4.03 14.79 16.51
N SER A 310 3.83 13.67 15.81
CA SER A 310 4.23 13.53 14.40
C SER A 310 3.49 14.49 13.48
N MET A 311 2.26 14.90 13.82
CA MET A 311 1.52 15.87 13.02
C MET A 311 2.18 17.25 13.09
N ALA A 312 2.45 17.76 14.30
CA ALA A 312 3.13 19.05 14.48
C ALA A 312 4.54 19.03 13.86
N PHE A 313 5.26 17.92 13.99
CA PHE A 313 6.58 17.74 13.37
C PHE A 313 6.50 17.88 11.83
N CYS A 314 5.58 17.18 11.17
CA CYS A 314 5.39 17.25 9.72
C CYS A 314 4.90 18.63 9.26
N GLN A 315 4.03 19.29 10.02
CA GLN A 315 3.57 20.65 9.72
C GLN A 315 4.72 21.66 9.77
N LYS A 316 5.55 21.60 10.81
CA LYS A 316 6.72 22.46 10.98
C LYS A 316 7.74 22.23 9.86
N LEU A 317 8.07 20.98 9.56
CA LEU A 317 8.95 20.62 8.45
C LEU A 317 8.46 21.22 7.13
N LEU A 318 7.19 21.01 6.79
CA LEU A 318 6.58 21.54 5.56
C LEU A 318 6.66 23.06 5.50
N ALA A 319 6.31 23.75 6.59
CA ALA A 319 6.28 25.22 6.63
C ALA A 319 7.66 25.82 6.44
N GLU A 320 8.70 25.24 7.06
CA GLU A 320 10.06 25.77 7.09
C GLU A 320 10.92 25.36 5.88
N THR A 321 10.62 24.22 5.24
CA THR A 321 11.48 23.66 4.18
C THR A 321 10.79 23.39 2.86
N GLY A 322 9.46 23.30 2.86
CA GLY A 322 8.69 22.81 1.72
C GLY A 322 8.72 21.28 1.57
N VAL A 323 9.33 20.52 2.47
CA VAL A 323 9.33 19.05 2.43
C VAL A 323 8.07 18.54 3.11
N ALA A 324 7.24 17.83 2.37
CA ALA A 324 6.02 17.18 2.86
C ALA A 324 6.28 15.67 3.09
N ILE A 325 6.05 15.19 4.31
CA ILE A 325 6.05 13.76 4.67
C ILE A 325 4.79 13.45 5.45
N ALA A 326 4.39 12.18 5.52
CA ALA A 326 3.17 11.81 6.21
C ALA A 326 3.42 11.55 7.71
N PRO A 327 2.58 12.10 8.61
CA PRO A 327 2.68 11.84 10.05
C PRO A 327 2.22 10.42 10.38
N GLY A 328 2.89 9.81 11.33
CA GLY A 328 2.62 8.43 11.72
C GLY A 328 1.25 8.22 12.33
N ILE A 329 0.70 9.24 12.98
CA ILE A 329 -0.64 9.21 13.57
C ILE A 329 -1.75 8.92 12.52
N ASP A 330 -1.52 9.17 11.24
CA ASP A 330 -2.46 8.82 10.16
C ASP A 330 -2.53 7.29 9.93
N PHE A 331 -1.54 6.51 10.40
CA PHE A 331 -1.43 5.05 10.18
C PHE A 331 -1.53 4.24 11.46
N ASP A 332 -1.15 4.81 12.58
CA ASP A 332 -1.26 4.20 13.90
C ASP A 332 -1.67 5.26 14.93
N PRO A 333 -2.94 5.24 15.40
CA PRO A 333 -3.44 6.22 16.36
C PRO A 333 -2.86 6.02 17.77
N VAL A 334 -2.18 4.90 18.04
CA VAL A 334 -1.62 4.55 19.35
C VAL A 334 -0.14 4.90 19.42
N GLU A 335 0.68 4.37 18.48
CA GLU A 335 2.13 4.54 18.50
C GLU A 335 2.65 5.51 17.43
N GLY A 336 1.80 5.92 16.47
CA GLY A 336 2.21 6.74 15.34
C GLY A 336 2.64 8.17 15.66
N HIS A 337 2.42 8.63 16.91
CA HIS A 337 2.77 10.00 17.32
C HIS A 337 4.27 10.30 17.33
N HIS A 338 5.14 9.29 17.25
CA HIS A 338 6.58 9.45 17.11
C HIS A 338 7.18 8.80 15.86
N PHE A 339 6.34 8.46 14.87
CA PHE A 339 6.76 7.96 13.57
C PHE A 339 6.40 8.91 12.43
N VAL A 340 7.10 8.75 11.30
CA VAL A 340 6.78 9.41 10.05
C VAL A 340 6.93 8.44 8.88
N ARG A 341 6.19 8.70 7.78
CA ARG A 341 6.33 7.94 6.54
C ARG A 341 6.87 8.84 5.43
N PHE A 342 7.98 8.42 4.82
CA PHE A 342 8.47 8.98 3.57
C PHE A 342 7.98 8.13 2.40
N SER A 343 7.50 8.77 1.33
CA SER A 343 7.29 8.12 0.03
C SER A 343 8.48 8.43 -0.87
N PHE A 344 9.09 7.39 -1.45
CA PHE A 344 10.20 7.58 -2.38
C PHE A 344 9.80 7.35 -3.86
N ALA A 345 8.50 7.32 -4.17
CA ALA A 345 7.98 7.22 -5.53
C ALA A 345 7.99 8.58 -6.26
N VAL A 346 9.16 9.22 -6.28
CA VAL A 346 9.42 10.52 -6.92
C VAL A 346 10.64 10.42 -7.83
N SER A 347 10.94 11.47 -8.62
CA SER A 347 12.21 11.52 -9.38
C SER A 347 13.42 11.59 -8.45
N GLU A 348 14.57 11.11 -8.90
CA GLU A 348 15.80 11.07 -8.10
C GLU A 348 16.23 12.47 -7.62
N ASP A 349 16.19 13.46 -8.51
CA ASP A 349 16.54 14.85 -8.18
C ASP A 349 15.66 15.41 -7.04
N ARG A 350 14.35 15.07 -7.07
CA ARG A 350 13.43 15.52 -6.02
C ARG A 350 13.66 14.78 -4.71
N ALA A 351 13.96 13.48 -4.75
CA ALA A 351 14.30 12.72 -3.55
C ALA A 351 15.56 13.27 -2.89
N GLN A 352 16.63 13.48 -3.67
CA GLN A 352 17.90 14.04 -3.18
C GLN A 352 17.71 15.45 -2.60
N ALA A 353 17.05 16.36 -3.34
CA ALA A 353 16.81 17.71 -2.88
C ALA A 353 15.95 17.78 -1.60
N ALA A 354 14.95 16.90 -1.48
CA ALA A 354 14.13 16.78 -0.27
C ALA A 354 14.97 16.31 0.92
N MET A 355 15.84 15.31 0.73
CA MET A 355 16.67 14.76 1.81
C MET A 355 17.74 15.75 2.29
N VAL A 356 18.34 16.55 1.41
CA VAL A 356 19.25 17.63 1.79
C VAL A 356 18.52 18.65 2.68
N ARG A 357 17.34 19.14 2.25
CA ARG A 357 16.55 20.11 3.03
C ARG A 357 16.08 19.53 4.38
N PHE A 358 15.67 18.27 4.37
CA PHE A 358 15.27 17.57 5.58
C PHE A 358 16.44 17.42 6.56
N GLY A 359 17.61 17.04 6.09
CA GLY A 359 18.81 16.87 6.90
C GLY A 359 19.28 18.20 7.52
N ASP A 360 19.37 19.26 6.73
CA ASP A 360 19.70 20.61 7.19
C ASP A 360 18.72 21.13 8.24
N TRP A 361 17.44 20.86 8.05
CA TRP A 361 16.41 21.24 9.00
C TRP A 361 16.51 20.42 10.29
N LEU A 362 16.63 19.09 10.17
CA LEU A 362 16.69 18.18 11.30
C LEU A 362 17.90 18.44 12.19
N GLY A 363 19.05 18.80 11.59
CA GLY A 363 20.27 19.16 12.31
C GLY A 363 20.12 20.38 13.23
N ARG A 364 19.12 21.22 12.99
CA ARG A 364 18.79 22.38 13.82
C ARG A 364 17.73 22.11 14.90
N GLN A 365 17.11 20.93 14.89
CA GLN A 365 16.07 20.58 15.87
C GLN A 365 16.69 20.06 17.15
N ALA A 366 16.09 20.43 18.30
CA ALA A 366 16.44 19.83 19.59
C ALA A 366 16.01 18.35 19.62
N ARG A 367 16.74 17.55 20.41
CA ARG A 367 16.43 16.14 20.68
C ARG A 367 16.00 15.94 22.13
N PRO A 368 14.83 16.48 22.55
CA PRO A 368 14.43 16.50 23.96
C PRO A 368 14.17 15.10 24.55
N TYR A 369 13.96 14.10 23.69
CA TYR A 369 13.64 12.75 24.09
C TYR A 369 14.74 11.73 23.80
N ALA A 370 15.92 12.18 23.33
CA ALA A 370 17.05 11.27 23.09
C ALA A 370 17.50 10.65 24.41
N LYS A 371 17.57 9.29 24.44
CA LYS A 371 18.13 8.60 25.61
C LYS A 371 19.60 9.00 25.73
N ASN A 372 19.99 9.52 26.90
CA ASN A 372 21.39 9.82 27.23
C ASN A 372 22.18 8.52 27.28
N THR A 373 22.71 8.05 26.17
CA THR A 373 23.73 7.00 26.12
C THR A 373 25.08 7.62 26.47
N ARG A 374 25.22 8.17 27.69
CA ARG A 374 26.58 8.39 28.26
C ARG A 374 27.17 7.00 28.44
N ARG A 375 28.14 6.66 27.62
CA ARG A 375 29.04 5.55 27.87
C ARG A 375 29.60 5.77 29.30
N SER A 376 29.26 4.88 30.22
CA SER A 376 30.04 4.68 31.41
C SER A 376 31.41 4.19 30.94
N THR A 377 32.41 5.04 30.92
CA THR A 377 33.80 4.62 30.90
C THR A 377 34.04 3.84 32.21
N PRO A 378 34.47 2.57 32.13
CA PRO A 378 34.94 1.89 33.33
C PRO A 378 36.22 2.58 33.78
N SER A 379 36.25 3.02 35.01
CA SER A 379 37.46 3.40 35.76
C SER A 379 38.29 2.18 36.08
#